data_316cef014aeb622681f4b019ebad43dc
#
_entry.id   316cef014aeb622681f4b019ebad43dc
#
_cell.length_a   1.000
_cell.length_b   1.000
_cell.length_c   1.000
_cell.angle_alpha   90.00
_cell.angle_beta   90.00
_cell.angle_gamma   90.00
#
_symmetry.space_group_name_H-M   'P 1'
#
loop_
_entity.id
_entity.type
_entity.pdbx_description
1 polymer ?
#
loop_
_entity_poly.entity_id
_entity_poly.type
_entity_poly.pdbx_seq_one_letter_code
_entity_poly.pdbx_strand_id
1 'polypeptide(L)'
;MTEFSHARLDGKVYTAKEIKEIIKANNVKFIKLQFVDINGQVKNMSVPSEQIDKALNNEIMLDGSSIKGFRSIETSDMFFHPDINSFQILPWRGSDGVNSARLICDIYNADGTPFEGCPRCNLKRVMQEAEKLGFSMNIGPEAEFFLFAKDKEGNVTTKTQDHAGYYDVGPEDLGEDVRSDIVLTLQEMGFDIEASHHEVADGQHEIDFRYADILTAADNVTTFRVAVKAIAAKHNLHATFMPKPIFGINGSGMHCNVSLFKDGQNAFYDENAEYQLSETAKYAIGGMLKHVKNITAVTNPLVNSYKRLVPGYEAPVYLAWSLANRSALLRVPAKRGVSTRVELRSPDPACNPYLAFAAILETCLDGIRNKIDPPAPVESNIYKLTSKERKKQRIDALPGSLAEALEYMDKSLVAQAALGEHIFKEFMTSKKKEWDSFRTYVSQWELDRYLERY
;
A
#
# COMPACT_ATOMS: atom_id res chain seq x y z
N MET A 1 15.62 1.68 -22.61
CA MET A 1 14.91 1.28 -21.38
C MET A 1 13.54 1.93 -21.46
N THR A 2 12.48 1.15 -21.41
CA THR A 2 11.10 1.67 -21.31
C THR A 2 10.99 2.46 -20.01
N GLU A 3 10.65 3.74 -20.10
CA GLU A 3 10.47 4.58 -18.92
C GLU A 3 9.07 4.29 -18.37
N PHE A 4 9.00 3.65 -17.20
CA PHE A 4 7.72 3.42 -16.53
C PHE A 4 7.12 4.73 -16.06
N SER A 5 5.86 4.94 -16.35
CA SER A 5 5.10 6.14 -16.03
C SER A 5 3.71 5.77 -15.51
N HIS A 6 3.06 6.71 -14.81
CA HIS A 6 1.69 6.56 -14.37
C HIS A 6 0.75 6.32 -15.56
N ALA A 7 -0.04 5.26 -15.52
CA ALA A 7 -1.03 4.96 -16.56
C ALA A 7 -2.38 5.60 -16.22
N ARG A 8 -2.88 6.46 -17.10
CA ARG A 8 -4.19 7.08 -16.95
C ARG A 8 -5.29 6.15 -17.46
N LEU A 9 -6.46 6.15 -16.80
CA LEU A 9 -7.62 5.34 -17.24
C LEU A 9 -8.08 5.69 -18.66
N ASP A 10 -7.97 6.96 -19.05
CA ASP A 10 -8.35 7.41 -20.40
C ASP A 10 -7.30 7.08 -21.47
N GLY A 11 -6.21 6.44 -21.08
CA GLY A 11 -5.10 6.07 -21.97
C GLY A 11 -4.31 7.25 -22.54
N LYS A 12 -4.60 8.49 -22.08
CA LYS A 12 -3.89 9.68 -22.57
C LYS A 12 -2.50 9.78 -21.97
N VAL A 13 -1.59 10.25 -22.79
CA VAL A 13 -0.25 10.68 -22.38
C VAL A 13 -0.22 12.20 -22.50
N TYR A 14 0.02 12.89 -21.39
CA TYR A 14 0.06 14.34 -21.40
C TYR A 14 1.33 14.88 -22.05
N THR A 15 1.17 15.98 -22.77
CA THR A 15 2.28 16.85 -23.21
C THR A 15 2.40 18.04 -22.27
N ALA A 16 3.59 18.63 -22.20
CA ALA A 16 3.82 19.87 -21.44
C ALA A 16 2.88 21.00 -21.87
N LYS A 17 2.52 21.06 -23.16
CA LYS A 17 1.58 22.05 -23.70
C LYS A 17 0.18 21.85 -23.14
N GLU A 18 -0.34 20.63 -23.16
CA GLU A 18 -1.66 20.31 -22.61
C GLU A 18 -1.76 20.62 -21.13
N ILE A 19 -0.73 20.29 -20.34
CA ILE A 19 -0.70 20.64 -18.91
C ILE A 19 -0.80 22.16 -18.71
N LYS A 20 -0.07 22.95 -19.47
CA LYS A 20 -0.14 24.42 -19.38
C LYS A 20 -1.53 24.97 -19.76
N GLU A 21 -2.17 24.38 -20.76
CA GLU A 21 -3.54 24.72 -21.14
C GLU A 21 -4.53 24.38 -20.03
N ILE A 22 -4.41 23.20 -19.41
CA ILE A 22 -5.24 22.78 -18.26
C ILE A 22 -5.02 23.71 -17.06
N ILE A 23 -3.77 24.04 -16.71
CA ILE A 23 -3.43 24.97 -15.64
C ILE A 23 -4.13 26.32 -15.84
N LYS A 24 -4.07 26.87 -17.06
CA LYS A 24 -4.69 28.13 -17.39
C LYS A 24 -6.23 28.07 -17.37
N ALA A 25 -6.81 27.05 -17.99
CA ALA A 25 -8.26 26.86 -18.08
C ALA A 25 -8.92 26.68 -16.70
N ASN A 26 -8.22 26.06 -15.77
CA ASN A 26 -8.74 25.75 -14.43
C ASN A 26 -8.20 26.68 -13.33
N ASN A 27 -7.61 27.82 -13.66
CA ASN A 27 -7.05 28.77 -12.70
C ASN A 27 -6.17 28.12 -11.61
N VAL A 28 -5.32 27.16 -12.03
CA VAL A 28 -4.37 26.51 -11.11
C VAL A 28 -3.25 27.50 -10.78
N LYS A 29 -3.03 27.76 -9.50
CA LYS A 29 -2.00 28.68 -9.01
C LYS A 29 -0.82 27.99 -8.35
N PHE A 30 -1.02 26.76 -7.87
CA PHE A 30 0.03 26.00 -7.19
C PHE A 30 0.15 24.61 -7.76
N ILE A 31 1.38 24.17 -8.01
CA ILE A 31 1.73 22.80 -8.38
C ILE A 31 2.43 22.14 -7.20
N LYS A 32 1.89 21.03 -6.73
CA LYS A 32 2.47 20.22 -5.66
C LYS A 32 3.32 19.11 -6.26
N LEU A 33 4.64 19.21 -6.09
CA LEU A 33 5.59 18.16 -6.45
C LEU A 33 5.58 17.14 -5.30
N GLN A 34 4.91 16.01 -5.50
CA GLN A 34 4.68 14.99 -4.47
C GLN A 34 5.62 13.82 -4.65
N PHE A 35 6.16 13.33 -3.55
CA PHE A 35 6.95 12.11 -3.47
C PHE A 35 6.68 11.39 -2.15
N VAL A 36 7.20 10.18 -1.99
CA VAL A 36 7.00 9.37 -0.77
C VAL A 36 8.34 9.06 -0.15
N ASP A 37 8.45 9.23 1.18
CA ASP A 37 9.64 8.80 1.93
C ASP A 37 9.64 7.29 2.19
N ILE A 38 10.72 6.74 2.72
CA ILE A 38 10.85 5.29 2.98
C ILE A 38 9.80 4.74 3.96
N ASN A 39 9.21 5.57 4.80
CA ASN A 39 8.15 5.18 5.72
C ASN A 39 6.74 5.25 5.10
N GLY A 40 6.63 5.58 3.81
CA GLY A 40 5.35 5.66 3.11
C GLY A 40 4.58 6.97 3.34
N GLN A 41 5.24 8.01 3.89
CA GLN A 41 4.61 9.31 4.08
C GLN A 41 4.74 10.16 2.83
N VAL A 42 3.60 10.68 2.35
CA VAL A 42 3.59 11.62 1.23
C VAL A 42 4.17 12.95 1.68
N LYS A 43 5.17 13.41 0.95
CA LYS A 43 5.81 14.72 1.08
C LYS A 43 5.50 15.55 -0.15
N ASN A 44 5.54 16.87 -0.04
CA ASN A 44 5.43 17.73 -1.21
C ASN A 44 6.18 19.05 -1.03
N MET A 45 6.66 19.57 -2.16
CA MET A 45 7.00 20.98 -2.31
C MET A 45 5.93 21.65 -3.17
N SER A 46 5.46 22.83 -2.79
CA SER A 46 4.50 23.59 -3.58
C SER A 46 5.22 24.72 -4.30
N VAL A 47 5.09 24.76 -5.61
CA VAL A 47 5.64 25.83 -6.44
C VAL A 47 4.50 26.62 -7.11
N PRO A 48 4.65 27.94 -7.38
CA PRO A 48 3.71 28.67 -8.21
C PRO A 48 3.58 28.04 -9.60
N SER A 49 2.41 28.15 -10.22
CA SER A 49 2.15 27.56 -11.54
C SER A 49 3.04 28.12 -12.66
N GLU A 50 3.58 29.32 -12.47
CA GLU A 50 4.55 29.95 -13.37
C GLU A 50 5.89 29.20 -13.43
N GLN A 51 6.19 28.34 -12.44
CA GLN A 51 7.39 27.50 -12.42
C GLN A 51 7.18 26.14 -13.10
N ILE A 52 6.04 25.89 -13.75
CA ILE A 52 5.74 24.58 -14.36
C ILE A 52 6.80 24.14 -15.38
N ASP A 53 7.37 25.08 -16.15
CA ASP A 53 8.42 24.75 -17.12
C ASP A 53 9.67 24.22 -16.43
N LYS A 54 10.11 24.86 -15.36
CA LYS A 54 11.24 24.36 -14.57
C LYS A 54 10.94 22.99 -13.94
N ALA A 55 9.71 22.79 -13.46
CA ALA A 55 9.32 21.51 -12.90
C ALA A 55 9.38 20.39 -13.96
N LEU A 56 8.80 20.62 -15.15
CA LEU A 56 8.79 19.63 -16.22
C LEU A 56 10.16 19.41 -16.86
N ASN A 57 11.09 20.35 -16.73
CA ASN A 57 12.48 20.22 -17.14
C ASN A 57 13.39 19.60 -16.07
N ASN A 58 12.84 19.14 -14.93
CA ASN A 58 13.60 18.56 -13.79
C ASN A 58 14.59 19.54 -13.13
N GLU A 59 14.29 20.84 -13.13
CA GLU A 59 15.17 21.89 -12.61
C GLU A 59 14.84 22.30 -11.17
N ILE A 60 13.81 21.70 -10.56
CA ILE A 60 13.41 22.01 -9.18
C ILE A 60 14.21 21.13 -8.21
N MET A 61 14.94 21.77 -7.33
CA MET A 61 15.77 21.13 -6.30
C MET A 61 15.01 20.92 -5.00
N LEU A 62 15.46 19.94 -4.23
CA LEU A 62 15.05 19.73 -2.83
C LEU A 62 16.27 19.42 -1.97
N ASP A 63 16.16 19.76 -0.67
CA ASP A 63 17.12 19.34 0.34
C ASP A 63 16.73 17.97 0.91
N GLY A 64 17.51 16.94 0.61
CA GLY A 64 17.31 15.59 1.10
C GLY A 64 17.73 15.38 2.56
N SER A 65 18.50 16.29 3.16
CA SER A 65 19.07 16.08 4.51
C SER A 65 18.03 16.06 5.62
N SER A 66 16.91 16.76 5.41
CA SER A 66 15.80 16.82 6.35
C SER A 66 14.76 15.70 6.16
N ILE A 67 14.99 14.80 5.21
CA ILE A 67 14.09 13.69 4.91
C ILE A 67 14.71 12.40 5.45
N LYS A 68 14.01 11.76 6.38
CA LYS A 68 14.49 10.55 7.05
C LYS A 68 14.79 9.42 6.04
N GLY A 69 16.02 8.92 6.08
CA GLY A 69 16.49 7.85 5.19
C GLY A 69 16.92 8.33 3.79
N PHE A 70 16.97 9.65 3.55
CA PHE A 70 17.49 10.20 2.30
C PHE A 70 19.01 10.44 2.40
N ARG A 71 19.47 11.67 2.26
CA ARG A 71 20.89 12.02 2.20
C ARG A 71 21.38 12.69 3.49
N SER A 72 22.70 12.71 3.69
CA SER A 72 23.34 13.54 4.70
C SER A 72 23.44 14.99 4.23
N ILE A 73 23.74 15.89 5.16
CA ILE A 73 23.84 17.33 4.88
C ILE A 73 24.93 17.67 3.85
N GLU A 74 25.95 16.85 3.75
CA GLU A 74 27.08 17.07 2.84
C GLU A 74 26.74 16.71 1.36
N THR A 75 25.64 15.99 1.13
CA THR A 75 25.19 15.55 -0.18
C THR A 75 23.69 15.73 -0.37
N SER A 76 23.16 16.83 0.16
CA SER A 76 21.70 17.04 0.30
C SER A 76 20.98 17.45 -0.98
N ASP A 77 21.70 18.01 -1.96
CA ASP A 77 21.10 18.52 -3.19
C ASP A 77 20.55 17.38 -4.07
N MET A 78 19.25 17.41 -4.27
CA MET A 78 18.51 16.43 -5.05
C MET A 78 17.51 17.15 -5.97
N PHE A 79 16.95 16.42 -6.95
CA PHE A 79 16.03 16.97 -7.93
C PHE A 79 14.73 16.20 -7.99
N PHE A 80 13.61 16.95 -8.18
CA PHE A 80 12.34 16.38 -8.55
C PHE A 80 12.33 16.02 -10.04
N HIS A 81 11.92 14.79 -10.35
CA HIS A 81 11.62 14.33 -11.70
C HIS A 81 10.13 14.00 -11.80
N PRO A 82 9.28 14.96 -12.19
CA PRO A 82 7.84 14.76 -12.25
C PRO A 82 7.45 13.76 -13.33
N ASP A 83 6.58 12.82 -12.99
CA ASP A 83 5.87 12.00 -13.96
C ASP A 83 4.70 12.82 -14.53
N ILE A 84 4.84 13.23 -15.78
CA ILE A 84 3.88 14.12 -16.45
C ILE A 84 2.46 13.54 -16.49
N ASN A 85 2.33 12.21 -16.63
CA ASN A 85 1.04 11.54 -16.70
C ASN A 85 0.32 11.47 -15.35
N SER A 86 1.03 11.73 -14.25
CA SER A 86 0.46 11.84 -12.92
C SER A 86 -0.16 13.19 -12.62
N PHE A 87 -0.13 14.15 -13.56
CA PHE A 87 -0.72 15.48 -13.37
C PHE A 87 -2.21 15.37 -13.03
N GLN A 88 -2.62 16.00 -11.92
CA GLN A 88 -3.99 15.95 -11.43
C GLN A 88 -4.37 17.22 -10.69
N ILE A 89 -5.53 17.80 -10.99
CA ILE A 89 -6.13 18.86 -10.16
C ILE A 89 -6.62 18.23 -8.86
N LEU A 90 -6.44 18.93 -7.72
CA LEU A 90 -6.86 18.48 -6.41
C LEU A 90 -8.25 19.05 -6.07
N PRO A 91 -9.35 18.24 -6.15
CA PRO A 91 -10.73 18.77 -6.06
C PRO A 91 -11.07 19.40 -4.71
N TRP A 92 -10.37 19.03 -3.65
CA TRP A 92 -10.60 19.56 -2.30
C TRP A 92 -9.96 20.94 -2.03
N ARG A 93 -9.33 21.56 -3.06
CA ARG A 93 -8.57 22.83 -2.96
C ARG A 93 -9.09 23.90 -3.90
N GLY A 94 -10.33 24.13 -4.05
CA GLY A 94 -10.86 25.09 -5.02
C GLY A 94 -11.95 26.02 -4.48
N SER A 95 -12.14 26.09 -3.17
CA SER A 95 -13.24 26.84 -2.54
C SER A 95 -13.30 28.34 -2.91
N ASP A 96 -12.15 28.94 -3.23
CA ASP A 96 -12.05 30.39 -3.53
C ASP A 96 -11.78 30.66 -5.02
N GLY A 97 -12.09 29.70 -5.89
CA GLY A 97 -11.81 29.79 -7.34
C GLY A 97 -10.31 29.70 -7.69
N VAL A 98 -9.46 29.34 -6.73
CA VAL A 98 -8.03 29.09 -6.91
C VAL A 98 -7.75 27.61 -6.73
N ASN A 99 -7.36 26.95 -7.83
CA ASN A 99 -7.07 25.52 -7.81
C ASN A 99 -5.59 25.22 -7.54
N SER A 100 -5.35 24.04 -7.01
CA SER A 100 -4.03 23.41 -6.93
C SER A 100 -4.01 22.13 -7.73
N ALA A 101 -2.87 21.82 -8.36
CA ALA A 101 -2.64 20.54 -8.99
C ALA A 101 -1.43 19.83 -8.35
N ARG A 102 -1.26 18.57 -8.67
CA ARG A 102 -0.08 17.80 -8.25
C ARG A 102 0.60 17.14 -9.44
N LEU A 103 1.88 16.83 -9.26
CA LEU A 103 2.66 15.87 -10.04
C LEU A 103 3.32 14.91 -9.05
N ILE A 104 3.28 13.60 -9.32
CA ILE A 104 4.05 12.61 -8.57
C ILE A 104 5.46 12.62 -9.16
N CYS A 105 6.46 12.64 -8.28
CA CYS A 105 7.85 12.79 -8.67
C CYS A 105 8.69 11.59 -8.24
N ASP A 106 9.55 11.17 -9.12
CA ASP A 106 10.76 10.45 -8.76
C ASP A 106 11.78 11.42 -8.17
N ILE A 107 12.71 10.92 -7.37
CA ILE A 107 13.81 11.74 -6.82
C ILE A 107 15.13 11.29 -7.43
N TYR A 108 15.94 12.25 -7.83
CA TYR A 108 17.20 12.03 -8.51
C TYR A 108 18.35 12.74 -7.78
N ASN A 109 19.53 12.16 -7.91
CA ASN A 109 20.78 12.74 -7.43
C ASN A 109 21.22 13.92 -8.31
N ALA A 110 22.15 14.75 -7.84
CA ALA A 110 22.70 15.88 -8.59
C ALA A 110 23.45 15.49 -9.86
N ASP A 111 23.90 14.24 -9.96
CA ASP A 111 24.55 13.69 -11.16
C ASP A 111 23.56 13.19 -12.23
N GLY A 112 22.26 13.34 -12.00
CA GLY A 112 21.21 12.92 -12.91
C GLY A 112 20.86 11.43 -12.83
N THR A 113 21.37 10.69 -11.84
CA THR A 113 20.97 9.30 -11.61
C THR A 113 19.75 9.21 -10.68
N PRO A 114 18.86 8.20 -10.84
CA PRO A 114 17.79 7.95 -9.87
C PRO A 114 18.37 7.75 -8.47
N PHE A 115 17.75 8.40 -7.48
CA PHE A 115 18.18 8.22 -6.09
C PHE A 115 17.79 6.83 -5.58
N GLU A 116 18.76 6.08 -5.10
CA GLU A 116 18.60 4.70 -4.62
C GLU A 116 17.71 4.57 -3.38
N GLY A 117 17.46 5.67 -2.67
CA GLY A 117 16.52 5.74 -1.54
C GLY A 117 15.10 6.18 -1.93
N CYS A 118 14.82 6.44 -3.21
CA CYS A 118 13.48 6.79 -3.69
C CYS A 118 12.62 5.52 -3.82
N PRO A 119 11.53 5.36 -3.03
CA PRO A 119 10.68 4.16 -3.09
C PRO A 119 10.06 3.92 -4.47
N ARG A 120 9.64 4.98 -5.16
CA ARG A 120 9.04 4.88 -6.50
C ARG A 120 10.08 4.44 -7.55
N CYS A 121 11.29 4.98 -7.50
CA CYS A 121 12.40 4.52 -8.35
C CYS A 121 12.75 3.06 -8.06
N ASN A 122 12.73 2.66 -6.78
CA ASN A 122 12.98 1.27 -6.40
C ASN A 122 11.93 0.30 -6.97
N LEU A 123 10.65 0.67 -6.95
CA LEU A 123 9.60 -0.15 -7.58
C LEU A 123 9.87 -0.28 -9.09
N LYS A 124 10.20 0.81 -9.79
CA LYS A 124 10.57 0.77 -11.22
C LYS A 124 11.75 -0.16 -11.48
N ARG A 125 12.75 -0.20 -10.59
CA ARG A 125 13.88 -1.14 -10.68
C ARG A 125 13.44 -2.60 -10.61
N VAL A 126 12.53 -2.94 -9.69
CA VAL A 126 12.02 -4.32 -9.58
C VAL A 126 11.10 -4.68 -10.76
N MET A 127 10.33 -3.70 -11.30
CA MET A 127 9.57 -3.89 -12.54
C MET A 127 10.49 -4.23 -13.73
N GLN A 128 11.66 -3.61 -13.83
CA GLN A 128 12.64 -3.96 -14.87
C GLN A 128 13.14 -5.41 -14.74
N GLU A 129 13.30 -5.91 -13.50
CA GLU A 129 13.67 -7.33 -13.29
C GLU A 129 12.54 -8.28 -13.74
N ALA A 130 11.27 -7.89 -13.56
CA ALA A 130 10.13 -8.64 -14.07
C ALA A 130 10.09 -8.64 -15.62
N GLU A 131 10.33 -7.48 -16.26
CA GLU A 131 10.39 -7.36 -17.72
C GLU A 131 11.49 -8.23 -18.34
N LYS A 132 12.67 -8.37 -17.69
CA LYS A 132 13.72 -9.28 -18.14
C LYS A 132 13.28 -10.74 -18.19
N LEU A 133 12.29 -11.11 -17.38
CA LEU A 133 11.67 -12.44 -17.39
C LEU A 133 10.42 -12.51 -18.31
N GLY A 134 10.08 -11.41 -18.96
CA GLY A 134 8.92 -11.29 -19.85
C GLY A 134 7.60 -11.07 -19.12
N PHE A 135 7.63 -10.60 -17.87
CA PHE A 135 6.41 -10.37 -17.07
C PHE A 135 6.19 -8.89 -16.75
N SER A 136 4.91 -8.51 -16.67
CA SER A 136 4.44 -7.34 -15.94
C SER A 136 3.47 -7.77 -14.84
N MET A 137 3.31 -6.95 -13.80
CA MET A 137 2.37 -7.22 -12.71
C MET A 137 1.26 -6.17 -12.71
N ASN A 138 0.02 -6.65 -12.58
CA ASN A 138 -1.12 -5.84 -12.19
C ASN A 138 -1.48 -6.15 -10.74
N ILE A 139 -1.91 -5.12 -10.00
CA ILE A 139 -2.32 -5.25 -8.60
C ILE A 139 -3.58 -4.42 -8.32
N GLY A 140 -4.54 -5.01 -7.59
CA GLY A 140 -5.74 -4.38 -7.05
C GLY A 140 -5.66 -4.37 -5.53
N PRO A 141 -5.30 -3.24 -4.91
CA PRO A 141 -5.29 -3.10 -3.46
C PRO A 141 -6.67 -2.72 -2.94
N GLU A 142 -7.11 -3.35 -1.85
CA GLU A 142 -8.34 -3.09 -1.11
C GLU A 142 -7.95 -2.51 0.26
N ALA A 143 -7.98 -1.18 0.39
CA ALA A 143 -7.41 -0.49 1.57
C ALA A 143 -8.52 0.00 2.50
N GLU A 144 -8.65 -0.66 3.64
CA GLU A 144 -9.61 -0.30 4.70
C GLU A 144 -9.09 0.89 5.53
N PHE A 145 -10.03 1.65 6.11
CA PHE A 145 -9.73 2.79 6.99
C PHE A 145 -10.82 3.01 8.03
N PHE A 146 -10.46 3.75 9.09
CA PHE A 146 -11.42 4.20 10.11
C PHE A 146 -11.70 5.69 10.00
N LEU A 147 -12.94 6.07 10.32
CA LEU A 147 -13.38 7.44 10.54
C LEU A 147 -13.66 7.68 12.02
N PHE A 148 -12.99 8.66 12.60
CA PHE A 148 -13.15 9.04 13.99
C PHE A 148 -13.68 10.46 14.15
N ALA A 149 -14.54 10.66 15.14
CA ALA A 149 -14.97 11.98 15.55
C ALA A 149 -13.80 12.77 16.18
N LYS A 150 -13.82 14.07 16.00
CA LYS A 150 -12.95 15.00 16.76
C LYS A 150 -13.69 15.46 18.01
N ASP A 151 -12.94 15.81 19.07
CA ASP A 151 -13.52 16.45 20.25
C ASP A 151 -13.88 17.91 19.97
N LYS A 152 -14.44 18.59 20.98
CA LYS A 152 -14.88 20.01 20.87
C LYS A 152 -13.71 20.95 20.61
N GLU A 153 -12.52 20.59 21.02
CA GLU A 153 -11.26 21.30 20.81
C GLU A 153 -10.61 21.00 19.46
N GLY A 154 -11.18 20.07 18.67
CA GLY A 154 -10.67 19.65 17.37
C GLY A 154 -9.58 18.55 17.43
N ASN A 155 -9.32 17.97 18.60
CA ASN A 155 -8.36 16.89 18.73
C ASN A 155 -8.93 15.58 18.18
N VAL A 156 -8.03 14.74 17.68
CA VAL A 156 -8.36 13.39 17.21
C VAL A 156 -8.72 12.48 18.38
N THR A 157 -9.83 11.76 18.26
CA THR A 157 -10.25 10.76 19.23
C THR A 157 -10.31 9.36 18.62
N THR A 158 -10.57 8.33 19.40
CA THR A 158 -10.91 6.99 18.93
C THR A 158 -12.41 6.70 19.00
N LYS A 159 -13.23 7.75 19.11
CA LYS A 159 -14.69 7.61 19.08
C LYS A 159 -15.15 7.49 17.63
N THR A 160 -15.78 6.38 17.32
CA THR A 160 -16.49 6.19 16.07
C THR A 160 -17.75 7.05 16.05
N GLN A 161 -18.24 7.39 14.89
CA GLN A 161 -19.47 8.15 14.74
C GLN A 161 -20.71 7.25 14.69
N ASP A 162 -20.53 5.95 14.46
CA ASP A 162 -21.58 4.93 14.34
C ASP A 162 -21.24 3.65 15.08
N HIS A 163 -22.17 2.72 15.07
CA HIS A 163 -22.07 1.35 15.55
C HIS A 163 -22.56 0.36 14.49
N ALA A 164 -22.44 0.75 13.23
CA ALA A 164 -22.79 -0.08 12.09
C ALA A 164 -21.82 -1.25 11.91
N GLY A 165 -22.27 -2.26 11.20
CA GLY A 165 -21.51 -3.46 10.85
C GLY A 165 -21.38 -3.64 9.33
N TYR A 166 -20.98 -4.84 8.94
CA TYR A 166 -20.67 -5.18 7.55
C TYR A 166 -21.90 -5.04 6.64
N TYR A 167 -21.81 -4.16 5.62
CA TYR A 167 -22.87 -3.84 4.67
C TYR A 167 -24.13 -3.18 5.26
N ASP A 168 -24.07 -2.66 6.49
CA ASP A 168 -25.16 -1.87 7.02
C ASP A 168 -25.39 -0.60 6.19
N VAL A 169 -26.60 -0.09 6.25
CA VAL A 169 -27.07 1.08 5.48
C VAL A 169 -27.47 2.22 6.43
N GLY A 170 -27.62 3.43 5.92
CA GLY A 170 -28.23 4.51 6.69
C GLY A 170 -29.65 4.15 7.17
N PRO A 171 -30.04 4.52 8.40
CA PRO A 171 -29.38 5.51 9.27
C PRO A 171 -28.31 4.95 10.24
N GLU A 172 -28.05 3.63 10.25
CA GLU A 172 -27.06 3.03 11.14
C GLU A 172 -25.63 3.39 10.70
N ASP A 173 -25.37 3.38 9.39
CA ASP A 173 -24.10 3.80 8.78
C ASP A 173 -24.04 5.32 8.63
N LEU A 174 -23.47 6.00 9.59
CA LEU A 174 -23.29 7.45 9.56
C LEU A 174 -22.06 7.90 8.72
N GLY A 175 -21.31 6.96 8.18
CA GLY A 175 -20.16 7.21 7.29
C GLY A 175 -20.53 7.26 5.80
N GLU A 176 -21.76 6.95 5.42
CA GLU A 176 -22.20 6.82 4.03
C GLU A 176 -21.99 8.11 3.22
N ASP A 177 -22.37 9.28 3.77
CA ASP A 177 -22.20 10.58 3.09
C ASP A 177 -20.73 10.89 2.86
N VAL A 178 -19.87 10.62 3.85
CA VAL A 178 -18.42 10.86 3.74
C VAL A 178 -17.80 9.93 2.71
N ARG A 179 -18.19 8.64 2.69
CA ARG A 179 -17.72 7.71 1.66
C ARG A 179 -18.17 8.14 0.27
N SER A 180 -19.42 8.59 0.13
CA SER A 180 -19.97 9.08 -1.14
C SER A 180 -19.15 10.27 -1.66
N ASP A 181 -18.83 11.24 -0.82
CA ASP A 181 -18.02 12.40 -1.20
C ASP A 181 -16.57 11.98 -1.55
N ILE A 182 -16.01 10.99 -0.85
CA ILE A 182 -14.71 10.43 -1.19
C ILE A 182 -14.76 9.76 -2.56
N VAL A 183 -15.77 8.92 -2.83
CA VAL A 183 -15.97 8.23 -4.12
C VAL A 183 -16.07 9.25 -5.26
N LEU A 184 -16.94 10.25 -5.15
CA LEU A 184 -17.12 11.29 -6.18
C LEU A 184 -15.81 12.06 -6.43
N THR A 185 -15.09 12.41 -5.36
CA THR A 185 -13.79 13.08 -5.45
C THR A 185 -12.75 12.21 -6.19
N LEU A 186 -12.69 10.91 -5.88
CA LEU A 186 -11.77 9.98 -6.53
C LEU A 186 -12.13 9.77 -8.01
N GLN A 187 -13.43 9.69 -8.34
CA GLN A 187 -13.89 9.60 -9.73
C GLN A 187 -13.53 10.85 -10.52
N GLU A 188 -13.65 12.06 -9.94
CA GLU A 188 -13.18 13.30 -10.54
C GLU A 188 -11.66 13.29 -10.79
N MET A 189 -10.91 12.57 -9.93
CA MET A 189 -9.47 12.35 -10.11
C MET A 189 -9.13 11.20 -11.07
N GLY A 190 -10.11 10.59 -11.72
CA GLY A 190 -9.90 9.53 -12.70
C GLY A 190 -9.74 8.12 -12.10
N PHE A 191 -10.23 7.88 -10.87
CA PHE A 191 -10.31 6.52 -10.34
C PHE A 191 -11.53 5.79 -10.90
N ASP A 192 -11.35 4.53 -11.24
CA ASP A 192 -12.44 3.60 -11.57
C ASP A 192 -12.87 2.90 -10.28
N ILE A 193 -13.91 3.43 -9.63
CA ILE A 193 -14.41 2.92 -8.35
C ILE A 193 -15.34 1.73 -8.60
N GLU A 194 -15.07 0.59 -7.96
CA GLU A 194 -15.82 -0.65 -8.11
C GLU A 194 -16.84 -0.87 -6.99
N ALA A 195 -16.49 -0.52 -5.74
CA ALA A 195 -17.36 -0.71 -4.58
C ALA A 195 -17.05 0.29 -3.45
N SER A 196 -18.02 0.46 -2.56
CA SER A 196 -17.89 1.26 -1.33
C SER A 196 -18.89 0.74 -0.30
N HIS A 197 -18.42 0.39 0.89
CA HIS A 197 -19.28 -0.16 1.95
C HIS A 197 -18.74 0.10 3.35
N HIS A 198 -19.62 -0.08 4.36
CA HIS A 198 -19.22 -0.16 5.75
C HIS A 198 -18.59 -1.52 6.03
N GLU A 199 -17.51 -1.54 6.80
CA GLU A 199 -16.79 -2.74 7.22
C GLU A 199 -17.36 -3.32 8.54
N VAL A 200 -16.73 -4.42 9.04
CA VAL A 200 -17.21 -5.18 10.20
C VAL A 200 -17.14 -4.37 11.50
N ALA A 201 -16.10 -3.55 11.67
CA ALA A 201 -15.90 -2.77 12.88
C ALA A 201 -16.61 -1.41 12.82
N ASP A 202 -17.10 -0.92 13.96
CA ASP A 202 -17.66 0.41 14.12
C ASP A 202 -16.76 1.48 13.48
N GLY A 203 -17.31 2.32 12.63
CA GLY A 203 -16.58 3.39 11.94
C GLY A 203 -15.48 2.93 10.96
N GLN A 204 -15.50 1.68 10.54
CA GLN A 204 -14.58 1.11 9.56
C GLN A 204 -15.23 1.07 8.17
N HIS A 205 -14.46 1.43 7.16
CA HIS A 205 -14.93 1.61 5.79
C HIS A 205 -13.92 1.03 4.79
N GLU A 206 -14.46 0.63 3.61
CA GLU A 206 -13.70 0.20 2.45
C GLU A 206 -14.22 0.88 1.19
N ILE A 207 -13.32 1.25 0.30
CA ILE A 207 -13.63 1.76 -1.04
C ILE A 207 -12.67 1.08 -2.00
N ASP A 208 -13.22 0.24 -2.88
CA ASP A 208 -12.48 -0.51 -3.86
C ASP A 208 -12.40 0.24 -5.18
N PHE A 209 -11.23 0.27 -5.75
CA PHE A 209 -10.98 0.80 -7.08
C PHE A 209 -10.27 -0.24 -7.94
N ARG A 210 -10.51 -0.15 -9.23
CA ARG A 210 -10.01 -1.11 -10.21
C ARG A 210 -8.50 -1.27 -10.13
N TYR A 211 -8.03 -2.52 -10.33
CA TYR A 211 -6.62 -2.83 -10.45
C TYR A 211 -5.93 -2.05 -11.59
N ALA A 212 -4.66 -1.79 -11.46
CA ALA A 212 -3.82 -1.17 -12.48
C ALA A 212 -2.46 -1.87 -12.56
N ASP A 213 -1.61 -1.43 -13.48
CA ASP A 213 -0.19 -1.79 -13.40
C ASP A 213 0.38 -1.40 -12.03
N ILE A 214 1.39 -2.13 -11.60
CA ILE A 214 1.89 -2.05 -10.23
C ILE A 214 2.35 -0.64 -9.81
N LEU A 215 2.91 0.16 -10.74
CA LEU A 215 3.34 1.53 -10.45
C LEU A 215 2.14 2.46 -10.25
N THR A 216 1.19 2.41 -11.18
CA THR A 216 -0.05 3.18 -11.11
C THR A 216 -0.86 2.80 -9.86
N ALA A 217 -0.94 1.51 -9.53
CA ALA A 217 -1.61 1.06 -8.31
C ALA A 217 -0.96 1.62 -7.04
N ALA A 218 0.38 1.68 -6.97
CA ALA A 218 1.09 2.30 -5.85
C ALA A 218 0.85 3.82 -5.76
N ASP A 219 0.87 4.51 -6.90
CA ASP A 219 0.52 5.93 -7.01
C ASP A 219 -0.94 6.16 -6.56
N ASN A 220 -1.86 5.27 -6.92
CA ASN A 220 -3.27 5.34 -6.55
C ASN A 220 -3.48 5.13 -5.05
N VAL A 221 -2.84 4.16 -4.40
CA VAL A 221 -2.92 3.98 -2.93
C VAL A 221 -2.44 5.22 -2.19
N THR A 222 -1.33 5.83 -2.62
CA THR A 222 -0.83 7.06 -1.99
C THR A 222 -1.80 8.21 -2.17
N THR A 223 -2.39 8.37 -3.35
CA THR A 223 -3.39 9.38 -3.68
C THR A 223 -4.68 9.15 -2.89
N PHE A 224 -5.17 7.91 -2.85
CA PHE A 224 -6.34 7.50 -2.09
C PHE A 224 -6.23 7.90 -0.62
N ARG A 225 -5.11 7.57 0.04
CA ARG A 225 -4.90 7.93 1.45
C ARG A 225 -4.93 9.45 1.70
N VAL A 226 -4.42 10.24 0.76
CA VAL A 226 -4.47 11.71 0.87
C VAL A 226 -5.90 12.23 0.66
N ALA A 227 -6.61 11.72 -0.36
CA ALA A 227 -7.98 12.12 -0.66
C ALA A 227 -8.95 11.78 0.50
N VAL A 228 -8.90 10.54 0.99
CA VAL A 228 -9.73 10.09 2.14
C VAL A 228 -9.55 11.01 3.34
N LYS A 229 -8.29 11.31 3.73
CA LYS A 229 -8.01 12.22 4.85
C LYS A 229 -8.48 13.64 4.59
N ALA A 230 -8.33 14.14 3.36
CA ALA A 230 -8.73 15.50 3.00
C ALA A 230 -10.26 15.67 3.03
N ILE A 231 -11.00 14.70 2.52
CA ILE A 231 -12.47 14.74 2.50
C ILE A 231 -13.03 14.49 3.90
N ALA A 232 -12.53 13.50 4.65
CA ALA A 232 -12.93 13.31 6.05
C ALA A 232 -12.74 14.58 6.89
N ALA A 233 -11.66 15.33 6.68
CA ALA A 233 -11.42 16.60 7.36
C ALA A 233 -12.47 17.67 7.03
N LYS A 234 -13.03 17.71 5.80
CA LYS A 234 -14.13 18.60 5.43
C LYS A 234 -15.42 18.26 6.18
N HIS A 235 -15.62 16.99 6.51
CA HIS A 235 -16.74 16.51 7.34
C HIS A 235 -16.44 16.58 8.85
N ASN A 236 -15.40 17.31 9.26
CA ASN A 236 -14.96 17.40 10.66
C ASN A 236 -14.59 16.04 11.29
N LEU A 237 -14.20 15.06 10.48
CA LEU A 237 -13.77 13.73 10.91
C LEU A 237 -12.25 13.57 10.74
N HIS A 238 -11.71 12.55 11.38
CA HIS A 238 -10.34 12.09 11.20
C HIS A 238 -10.33 10.71 10.59
N ALA A 239 -9.77 10.59 9.38
CA ALA A 239 -9.53 9.30 8.75
C ALA A 239 -8.15 8.76 9.11
N THR A 240 -8.08 7.50 9.49
CA THR A 240 -6.82 6.81 9.78
C THR A 240 -6.70 5.47 9.05
N PHE A 241 -5.49 5.20 8.58
CA PHE A 241 -5.06 3.91 8.02
C PHE A 241 -4.22 3.11 9.04
N MET A 242 -4.36 3.40 10.31
CA MET A 242 -3.73 2.65 11.40
C MET A 242 -4.29 1.23 11.43
N PRO A 243 -3.44 0.18 11.41
CA PRO A 243 -3.89 -1.21 11.26
C PRO A 243 -4.81 -1.70 12.39
N LYS A 244 -4.62 -1.24 13.62
CA LYS A 244 -5.43 -1.62 14.79
C LYS A 244 -5.63 -0.43 15.73
N PRO A 245 -6.55 0.49 15.42
CA PRO A 245 -6.74 1.69 16.24
C PRO A 245 -7.52 1.42 17.53
N ILE A 246 -8.38 0.39 17.56
CA ILE A 246 -9.23 0.06 18.71
C ILE A 246 -8.99 -1.39 19.13
N PHE A 247 -8.85 -1.62 20.44
CA PHE A 247 -8.74 -2.96 21.02
C PHE A 247 -10.09 -3.68 20.97
N GLY A 248 -10.07 -4.98 20.67
CA GLY A 248 -11.26 -5.85 20.77
C GLY A 248 -12.16 -5.90 19.55
N ILE A 249 -11.93 -5.09 18.51
CA ILE A 249 -12.67 -5.12 17.22
C ILE A 249 -11.74 -5.42 16.06
N ASN A 250 -12.26 -5.59 14.82
CA ASN A 250 -11.43 -5.81 13.64
C ASN A 250 -10.49 -4.64 13.37
N GLY A 251 -9.37 -4.91 12.71
CA GLY A 251 -8.41 -3.89 12.26
C GLY A 251 -8.42 -3.77 10.74
N SER A 252 -7.77 -2.74 10.21
CA SER A 252 -7.71 -2.45 8.78
C SER A 252 -6.65 -3.26 8.05
N GLY A 253 -7.06 -3.97 7.01
CA GLY A 253 -6.21 -4.63 6.02
C GLY A 253 -6.02 -3.79 4.76
N MET A 254 -5.06 -4.22 3.95
CA MET A 254 -4.95 -3.84 2.55
C MET A 254 -4.68 -5.10 1.75
N HIS A 255 -5.74 -5.82 1.41
CA HIS A 255 -5.63 -7.01 0.60
C HIS A 255 -5.07 -6.66 -0.78
N CYS A 256 -4.14 -7.47 -1.28
CA CYS A 256 -3.46 -7.22 -2.54
C CYS A 256 -3.80 -8.33 -3.54
N ASN A 257 -4.67 -8.03 -4.50
CA ASN A 257 -5.01 -8.92 -5.60
C ASN A 257 -3.95 -8.79 -6.70
N VAL A 258 -3.09 -9.81 -6.86
CA VAL A 258 -1.98 -9.77 -7.82
C VAL A 258 -2.20 -10.71 -8.98
N SER A 259 -1.78 -10.30 -10.16
CA SER A 259 -1.69 -11.13 -11.37
C SER A 259 -0.48 -10.74 -12.20
N LEU A 260 0.18 -11.72 -12.81
CA LEU A 260 1.24 -11.47 -13.78
C LEU A 260 0.67 -11.57 -15.21
N PHE A 261 1.20 -10.73 -16.07
CA PHE A 261 0.88 -10.71 -17.49
C PHE A 261 2.14 -10.97 -18.31
N LYS A 262 1.98 -11.70 -19.39
CA LYS A 262 3.02 -11.96 -20.40
C LYS A 262 2.40 -11.78 -21.78
N ASP A 263 3.03 -10.98 -22.63
CA ASP A 263 2.55 -10.69 -23.98
C ASP A 263 1.08 -10.23 -24.01
N GLY A 264 0.66 -9.42 -23.02
CA GLY A 264 -0.70 -8.90 -22.88
C GLY A 264 -1.75 -9.90 -22.37
N GLN A 265 -1.35 -11.15 -22.06
CA GLN A 265 -2.23 -12.19 -21.55
C GLN A 265 -1.97 -12.45 -20.06
N ASN A 266 -3.03 -12.84 -19.33
CA ASN A 266 -2.89 -13.22 -17.92
C ASN A 266 -2.09 -14.53 -17.80
N ALA A 267 -0.87 -14.43 -17.27
CA ALA A 267 0.05 -15.56 -17.15
C ALA A 267 -0.31 -16.53 -16.00
N PHE A 268 -1.31 -16.18 -15.18
CA PHE A 268 -1.78 -17.06 -14.10
C PHE A 268 -2.85 -18.06 -14.57
N TYR A 269 -3.46 -17.84 -15.73
CA TYR A 269 -4.53 -18.67 -16.25
C TYR A 269 -4.00 -19.74 -17.20
N ASP A 270 -4.50 -20.96 -17.02
CA ASP A 270 -4.38 -22.08 -17.97
C ASP A 270 -5.66 -22.92 -17.90
N GLU A 271 -6.45 -22.94 -18.98
CA GLU A 271 -7.74 -23.61 -19.02
C GLU A 271 -7.66 -25.13 -18.79
N ASN A 272 -6.51 -25.75 -19.13
CA ASN A 272 -6.30 -27.19 -19.06
C ASN A 272 -5.61 -27.62 -17.77
N ALA A 273 -5.11 -26.69 -16.96
CA ALA A 273 -4.42 -27.00 -15.71
C ALA A 273 -5.40 -27.25 -14.55
N GLU A 274 -4.92 -27.93 -13.53
CA GLU A 274 -5.65 -28.12 -12.28
C GLU A 274 -6.00 -26.77 -11.65
N TYR A 275 -7.25 -26.58 -11.23
CA TYR A 275 -7.82 -25.33 -10.73
C TYR A 275 -7.81 -24.18 -11.76
N GLN A 276 -7.51 -24.47 -13.04
CA GLN A 276 -7.26 -23.50 -14.10
C GLN A 276 -6.15 -22.49 -13.74
N LEU A 277 -5.14 -22.95 -13.00
CA LEU A 277 -3.95 -22.20 -12.61
C LEU A 277 -2.72 -22.70 -13.35
N SER A 278 -2.04 -21.80 -14.06
CA SER A 278 -0.79 -22.11 -14.74
C SER A 278 0.34 -22.48 -13.76
N GLU A 279 1.42 -23.06 -14.27
CA GLU A 279 2.65 -23.26 -13.49
C GLU A 279 3.19 -21.93 -12.96
N THR A 280 3.09 -20.84 -13.75
CA THR A 280 3.48 -19.49 -13.31
C THR A 280 2.71 -19.06 -12.07
N ALA A 281 1.39 -19.28 -12.02
CA ALA A 281 0.58 -18.99 -10.85
C ALA A 281 1.00 -19.84 -9.64
N LYS A 282 1.20 -21.13 -9.84
CA LYS A 282 1.65 -22.05 -8.77
C LYS A 282 3.01 -21.62 -8.21
N TYR A 283 3.97 -21.34 -9.07
CA TYR A 283 5.29 -20.85 -8.62
C TYR A 283 5.22 -19.49 -7.91
N ALA A 284 4.38 -18.57 -8.36
CA ALA A 284 4.15 -17.30 -7.68
C ALA A 284 3.55 -17.50 -6.27
N ILE A 285 2.54 -18.38 -6.12
CA ILE A 285 1.98 -18.77 -4.82
C ILE A 285 3.06 -19.40 -3.94
N GLY A 286 3.86 -20.33 -4.49
CA GLY A 286 4.96 -20.97 -3.78
C GLY A 286 6.01 -19.96 -3.27
N GLY A 287 6.40 -19.01 -4.14
CA GLY A 287 7.33 -17.95 -3.79
C GLY A 287 6.80 -17.03 -2.71
N MET A 288 5.54 -16.57 -2.83
CA MET A 288 4.90 -15.75 -1.79
C MET A 288 4.83 -16.50 -0.45
N LEU A 289 4.36 -17.75 -0.41
CA LEU A 289 4.31 -18.52 0.84
C LEU A 289 5.68 -18.74 1.47
N LYS A 290 6.71 -19.00 0.66
CA LYS A 290 8.09 -19.19 1.14
C LYS A 290 8.66 -17.92 1.78
N HIS A 291 8.37 -16.77 1.20
CA HIS A 291 9.03 -15.51 1.55
C HIS A 291 8.17 -14.52 2.34
N VAL A 292 6.89 -14.80 2.57
CA VAL A 292 6.00 -13.84 3.23
C VAL A 292 6.52 -13.37 4.59
N LYS A 293 7.10 -14.25 5.42
CA LYS A 293 7.71 -13.85 6.69
C LYS A 293 8.85 -12.85 6.50
N ASN A 294 9.61 -13.00 5.43
CA ASN A 294 10.75 -12.17 5.11
C ASN A 294 10.37 -10.75 4.68
N ILE A 295 9.14 -10.58 4.15
CA ILE A 295 8.62 -9.29 3.71
C ILE A 295 7.56 -8.70 4.66
N THR A 296 7.19 -9.43 5.73
CA THR A 296 6.13 -8.97 6.66
C THR A 296 6.47 -7.61 7.27
N ALA A 297 7.73 -7.34 7.62
CA ALA A 297 8.12 -6.01 8.14
C ALA A 297 7.92 -4.88 7.11
N VAL A 298 7.86 -5.18 5.82
CA VAL A 298 7.60 -4.20 4.74
C VAL A 298 6.10 -4.04 4.50
N THR A 299 5.35 -5.13 4.47
CA THR A 299 3.90 -5.13 4.24
C THR A 299 3.09 -4.77 5.49
N ASN A 300 3.69 -4.92 6.68
CA ASN A 300 3.10 -4.66 8.00
C ASN A 300 4.13 -3.94 8.90
N PRO A 301 4.39 -2.63 8.61
CA PRO A 301 5.63 -1.99 9.04
C PRO A 301 5.60 -1.38 10.44
N LEU A 302 4.47 -1.44 11.15
CA LEU A 302 4.31 -0.78 12.44
C LEU A 302 4.28 -1.81 13.59
N VAL A 303 4.69 -1.43 14.78
CA VAL A 303 4.42 -2.24 15.98
C VAL A 303 2.93 -2.51 16.14
N ASN A 304 2.09 -1.59 15.68
CA ASN A 304 0.64 -1.70 15.69
C ASN A 304 0.12 -2.73 14.67
N SER A 305 0.82 -3.00 13.57
CA SER A 305 0.46 -4.01 12.56
C SER A 305 0.26 -5.40 13.19
N TYR A 306 1.08 -5.75 14.17
CA TYR A 306 1.05 -7.05 14.86
C TYR A 306 -0.06 -7.15 15.91
N LYS A 307 -0.76 -6.06 16.21
CA LYS A 307 -2.02 -6.05 16.97
C LYS A 307 -3.23 -6.37 16.09
N ARG A 308 -3.12 -6.17 14.77
CA ARG A 308 -4.08 -6.67 13.77
C ARG A 308 -3.82 -8.14 13.44
N LEU A 309 -2.56 -8.52 13.21
CA LEU A 309 -2.17 -9.89 12.81
C LEU A 309 -2.29 -10.88 13.98
N VAL A 310 -3.48 -11.03 14.52
CA VAL A 310 -3.82 -11.97 15.58
C VAL A 310 -5.04 -12.80 15.20
N PRO A 311 -5.12 -14.09 15.59
CA PRO A 311 -6.30 -14.93 15.31
C PRO A 311 -7.57 -14.36 15.92
N GLY A 312 -8.71 -14.49 15.21
CA GLY A 312 -10.03 -14.16 15.75
C GLY A 312 -10.61 -12.81 15.30
N TYR A 313 -9.89 -12.02 14.49
CA TYR A 313 -10.32 -10.73 13.96
C TYR A 313 -10.17 -10.66 12.44
N GLU A 314 -10.49 -11.75 11.73
CA GLU A 314 -10.47 -11.88 10.27
C GLU A 314 -9.11 -11.61 9.60
N ALA A 315 -8.05 -11.36 10.37
CA ALA A 315 -6.70 -11.21 9.86
C ALA A 315 -6.07 -12.59 9.59
N PRO A 316 -5.55 -12.83 8.37
CA PRO A 316 -4.91 -14.10 8.05
C PRO A 316 -3.51 -14.14 8.65
N VAL A 317 -3.29 -15.09 9.55
CA VAL A 317 -2.00 -15.24 10.23
C VAL A 317 -1.28 -16.55 9.88
N TYR A 318 -1.95 -17.48 9.21
CA TYR A 318 -1.43 -18.82 8.92
C TYR A 318 -1.01 -18.96 7.47
N LEU A 319 0.20 -19.47 7.25
CA LEU A 319 0.82 -19.65 5.94
C LEU A 319 0.17 -20.80 5.19
N ALA A 320 -0.93 -20.53 4.52
CA ALA A 320 -1.64 -21.44 3.66
C ALA A 320 -2.25 -20.69 2.48
N TRP A 321 -2.58 -21.44 1.43
CA TRP A 321 -3.36 -20.92 0.31
C TRP A 321 -4.61 -21.74 0.09
N SER A 322 -5.62 -21.17 -0.55
CA SER A 322 -6.87 -21.84 -0.86
C SER A 322 -7.56 -21.25 -2.09
N LEU A 323 -8.57 -21.98 -2.61
CA LEU A 323 -9.38 -21.56 -3.75
C LEU A 323 -10.58 -20.70 -3.37
N ALA A 324 -11.05 -20.77 -2.11
CA ALA A 324 -12.23 -20.04 -1.67
C ALA A 324 -12.17 -19.61 -0.21
N ASN A 325 -11.43 -20.32 0.63
CA ASN A 325 -11.38 -20.15 2.09
C ASN A 325 -10.71 -18.82 2.49
N ARG A 326 -11.46 -17.91 3.12
CA ARG A 326 -10.99 -16.61 3.58
C ARG A 326 -10.07 -16.66 4.82
N SER A 327 -9.93 -17.85 5.46
CA SER A 327 -8.98 -18.00 6.58
C SER A 327 -7.54 -18.22 6.14
N ALA A 328 -7.29 -18.48 4.85
CA ALA A 328 -5.96 -18.64 4.30
C ALA A 328 -5.28 -17.28 4.04
N LEU A 329 -3.95 -17.26 4.11
CA LEU A 329 -3.12 -16.09 3.83
C LEU A 329 -3.20 -15.67 2.35
N LEU A 330 -3.14 -16.66 1.45
CA LEU A 330 -3.32 -16.48 0.02
C LEU A 330 -4.65 -17.12 -0.42
N ARG A 331 -5.47 -16.35 -1.09
CA ARG A 331 -6.73 -16.83 -1.67
C ARG A 331 -6.72 -16.66 -3.19
N VAL A 332 -7.20 -17.65 -3.90
CA VAL A 332 -7.44 -17.56 -5.34
C VAL A 332 -8.94 -17.36 -5.55
N PRO A 333 -9.41 -16.13 -5.85
CA PRO A 333 -10.82 -15.84 -6.07
C PRO A 333 -11.41 -16.70 -7.21
N ALA A 334 -12.74 -16.87 -7.23
CA ALA A 334 -13.42 -17.81 -8.11
C ALA A 334 -13.32 -17.48 -9.61
N LYS A 335 -13.23 -16.21 -9.99
CA LYS A 335 -13.14 -15.78 -11.41
C LYS A 335 -11.83 -16.27 -12.03
N ARG A 336 -11.92 -16.73 -13.29
CA ARG A 336 -10.79 -17.22 -14.10
C ARG A 336 -10.65 -16.43 -15.40
N GLY A 337 -9.79 -16.89 -16.29
CA GLY A 337 -9.46 -16.19 -17.54
C GLY A 337 -8.61 -14.93 -17.24
N VAL A 338 -8.95 -13.82 -17.87
CA VAL A 338 -8.27 -12.53 -17.65
C VAL A 338 -8.31 -12.07 -16.19
N SER A 339 -9.30 -12.53 -15.42
CA SER A 339 -9.49 -12.17 -13.99
C SER A 339 -8.78 -13.10 -13.01
N THR A 340 -8.00 -14.08 -13.50
CA THR A 340 -7.26 -15.01 -12.62
C THR A 340 -6.22 -14.25 -11.82
N ARG A 341 -6.30 -14.36 -10.48
CA ARG A 341 -5.45 -13.62 -9.56
C ARG A 341 -5.24 -14.37 -8.25
N VAL A 342 -4.27 -13.94 -7.50
CA VAL A 342 -3.99 -14.41 -6.14
C VAL A 342 -4.09 -13.20 -5.20
N GLU A 343 -4.89 -13.32 -4.16
CA GLU A 343 -5.07 -12.31 -3.13
C GLU A 343 -4.14 -12.59 -1.95
N LEU A 344 -3.17 -11.70 -1.69
CA LEU A 344 -2.38 -11.70 -0.46
C LEU A 344 -3.10 -10.83 0.58
N ARG A 345 -3.53 -11.45 1.68
CA ARG A 345 -4.46 -10.84 2.65
C ARG A 345 -3.80 -10.24 3.89
N SER A 346 -2.50 -10.47 4.09
CA SER A 346 -1.79 -9.97 5.28
C SER A 346 -1.40 -8.48 5.26
N PRO A 347 -1.08 -7.82 4.13
CA PRO A 347 -0.66 -6.43 4.15
C PRO A 347 -1.66 -5.52 4.86
N ASP A 348 -1.18 -4.41 5.40
CA ASP A 348 -2.03 -3.38 5.98
C ASP A 348 -1.81 -2.00 5.33
N PRO A 349 -2.80 -1.09 5.43
CA PRO A 349 -2.78 0.17 4.69
C PRO A 349 -1.79 1.20 5.24
N ALA A 350 -1.02 0.88 6.29
CA ALA A 350 0.07 1.74 6.78
C ALA A 350 1.39 1.51 6.03
N CYS A 351 1.51 0.44 5.25
CA CYS A 351 2.73 0.16 4.50
C CYS A 351 3.03 1.22 3.43
N ASN A 352 4.30 1.31 3.03
CA ASN A 352 4.69 2.05 1.84
C ASN A 352 4.31 1.21 0.62
N PRO A 353 3.35 1.63 -0.23
CA PRO A 353 2.85 0.78 -1.32
C PRO A 353 3.94 0.48 -2.36
N TYR A 354 4.86 1.41 -2.64
CA TYR A 354 5.95 1.14 -3.58
C TYR A 354 6.87 0.04 -3.07
N LEU A 355 7.22 0.04 -1.78
CA LEU A 355 8.09 -0.96 -1.18
C LEU A 355 7.35 -2.30 -0.97
N ALA A 356 6.10 -2.25 -0.53
CA ALA A 356 5.27 -3.45 -0.34
C ALA A 356 5.05 -4.18 -1.67
N PHE A 357 4.71 -3.45 -2.72
CA PHE A 357 4.46 -4.02 -4.04
C PHE A 357 5.75 -4.52 -4.69
N ALA A 358 6.89 -3.82 -4.53
CA ALA A 358 8.19 -4.32 -4.95
C ALA A 358 8.55 -5.64 -4.25
N ALA A 359 8.28 -5.75 -2.93
CA ALA A 359 8.52 -6.95 -2.17
C ALA A 359 7.61 -8.12 -2.61
N ILE A 360 6.32 -7.86 -2.83
CA ILE A 360 5.37 -8.88 -3.34
C ILE A 360 5.81 -9.36 -4.73
N LEU A 361 6.15 -8.45 -5.65
CA LEU A 361 6.62 -8.79 -6.98
C LEU A 361 7.87 -9.67 -6.92
N GLU A 362 8.89 -9.30 -6.13
CA GLU A 362 10.13 -10.06 -6.04
C GLU A 362 9.90 -11.46 -5.45
N THR A 363 8.96 -11.63 -4.50
CA THR A 363 8.60 -12.99 -4.02
C THR A 363 8.00 -13.86 -5.12
N CYS A 364 7.17 -13.28 -6.00
CA CYS A 364 6.62 -13.99 -7.16
C CYS A 364 7.74 -14.36 -8.15
N LEU A 365 8.65 -13.41 -8.44
CA LEU A 365 9.76 -13.65 -9.37
C LEU A 365 10.73 -14.71 -8.85
N ASP A 366 11.06 -14.72 -7.54
CA ASP A 366 11.87 -15.77 -6.93
C ASP A 366 11.20 -17.15 -7.05
N GLY A 367 9.89 -17.20 -6.80
CA GLY A 367 9.10 -18.40 -6.98
C GLY A 367 9.19 -18.94 -8.39
N ILE A 368 9.08 -18.09 -9.40
CA ILE A 368 9.15 -18.46 -10.82
C ILE A 368 10.57 -18.87 -11.22
N ARG A 369 11.60 -18.09 -10.87
CA ARG A 369 13.00 -18.37 -11.16
C ARG A 369 13.45 -19.73 -10.61
N ASN A 370 13.00 -20.05 -9.41
CA ASN A 370 13.39 -21.27 -8.69
C ASN A 370 12.35 -22.41 -8.77
N LYS A 371 11.26 -22.23 -9.55
CA LYS A 371 10.17 -23.20 -9.72
C LYS A 371 9.67 -23.74 -8.37
N ILE A 372 9.29 -22.83 -7.48
CA ILE A 372 8.87 -23.18 -6.11
C ILE A 372 7.42 -23.61 -6.14
N ASP A 373 7.18 -24.92 -6.00
CA ASP A 373 5.82 -25.46 -5.91
C ASP A 373 5.19 -25.09 -4.56
N PRO A 374 3.92 -24.65 -4.55
CA PRO A 374 3.20 -24.44 -3.30
C PRO A 374 2.80 -25.80 -2.67
N PRO A 375 2.57 -25.84 -1.34
CA PRO A 375 1.91 -27.01 -0.74
C PRO A 375 0.48 -27.18 -1.28
N ALA A 376 -0.18 -28.30 -0.96
CA ALA A 376 -1.59 -28.48 -1.28
C ALA A 376 -2.47 -27.35 -0.68
N PRO A 377 -3.55 -26.93 -1.38
CA PRO A 377 -4.45 -25.91 -0.85
C PRO A 377 -5.19 -26.41 0.41
N VAL A 378 -5.53 -25.48 1.31
CA VAL A 378 -6.22 -25.78 2.56
C VAL A 378 -7.63 -25.19 2.51
N GLU A 379 -8.62 -26.04 2.28
CA GLU A 379 -10.03 -25.63 2.13
C GLU A 379 -10.82 -25.63 3.46
N SER A 380 -10.26 -26.21 4.53
CA SER A 380 -10.86 -26.18 5.86
C SER A 380 -10.61 -24.85 6.57
N ASN A 381 -11.51 -24.45 7.48
CA ASN A 381 -11.32 -23.26 8.29
C ASN A 381 -10.09 -23.42 9.22
N ILE A 382 -9.00 -22.74 8.88
CA ILE A 382 -7.70 -22.89 9.55
C ILE A 382 -7.77 -22.40 11.01
N TYR A 383 -8.64 -21.44 11.34
CA TYR A 383 -8.82 -20.96 12.72
C TYR A 383 -9.38 -22.04 13.66
N LYS A 384 -10.12 -23.02 13.12
CA LYS A 384 -10.64 -24.16 13.92
C LYS A 384 -9.63 -25.28 14.13
N LEU A 385 -8.52 -25.29 13.41
CA LEU A 385 -7.47 -26.30 13.56
C LEU A 385 -6.69 -26.09 14.87
N THR A 386 -6.47 -27.16 15.60
CA THR A 386 -5.57 -27.17 16.76
C THR A 386 -4.12 -26.94 16.33
N SER A 387 -3.26 -26.50 17.26
CA SER A 387 -1.82 -26.34 16.98
C SER A 387 -1.17 -27.65 16.52
N LYS A 388 -1.64 -28.81 17.01
CA LYS A 388 -1.16 -30.13 16.59
C LYS A 388 -1.53 -30.44 15.16
N GLU A 389 -2.76 -30.11 14.73
CA GLU A 389 -3.25 -30.32 13.37
C GLU A 389 -2.53 -29.39 12.38
N ARG A 390 -2.37 -28.10 12.71
CA ARG A 390 -1.57 -27.18 11.89
C ARG A 390 -0.14 -27.67 11.70
N LYS A 391 0.51 -28.10 12.79
CA LYS A 391 1.87 -28.65 12.72
C LYS A 391 1.96 -29.91 11.84
N LYS A 392 0.95 -30.80 11.90
CA LYS A 392 0.87 -31.98 11.04
C LYS A 392 0.73 -31.61 9.56
N GLN A 393 -0.01 -30.55 9.25
CA GLN A 393 -0.20 -30.01 7.90
C GLN A 393 0.92 -29.05 7.47
N ARG A 394 1.94 -28.83 8.29
CA ARG A 394 3.04 -27.87 8.06
C ARG A 394 2.57 -26.43 7.83
N ILE A 395 1.45 -26.06 8.42
CA ILE A 395 0.92 -24.71 8.40
C ILE A 395 1.61 -23.91 9.51
N ASP A 396 2.48 -23.01 9.10
CA ASP A 396 3.21 -22.09 9.96
C ASP A 396 2.43 -20.77 10.13
N ALA A 397 2.93 -19.84 10.94
CA ALA A 397 2.30 -18.54 11.18
C ALA A 397 3.22 -17.38 10.79
N LEU A 398 2.62 -16.24 10.50
CA LEU A 398 3.33 -14.97 10.33
C LEU A 398 4.06 -14.59 11.64
N PRO A 399 5.09 -13.72 11.58
CA PRO A 399 5.72 -13.16 12.76
C PRO A 399 4.71 -12.51 13.71
N GLY A 400 4.86 -12.73 15.00
CA GLY A 400 3.97 -12.18 16.04
C GLY A 400 4.33 -10.78 16.52
N SER A 401 5.45 -10.22 16.05
CA SER A 401 5.92 -8.89 16.42
C SER A 401 6.77 -8.26 15.31
N LEU A 402 6.94 -6.93 15.35
CA LEU A 402 7.86 -6.22 14.46
C LEU A 402 9.30 -6.74 14.63
N ALA A 403 9.74 -7.04 15.86
CA ALA A 403 11.07 -7.59 16.09
C ALA A 403 11.29 -8.91 15.35
N GLU A 404 10.37 -9.85 15.50
CA GLU A 404 10.45 -11.14 14.82
C GLU A 404 10.43 -10.98 13.29
N ALA A 405 9.58 -10.09 12.76
CA ALA A 405 9.54 -9.80 11.33
C ALA A 405 10.86 -9.22 10.81
N LEU A 406 11.50 -8.33 11.58
CA LEU A 406 12.82 -7.78 11.25
C LEU A 406 13.92 -8.85 11.28
N GLU A 407 13.84 -9.86 12.17
CA GLU A 407 14.78 -10.98 12.18
C GLU A 407 14.67 -11.85 10.92
N TYR A 408 13.46 -12.09 10.42
CA TYR A 408 13.27 -12.77 9.14
C TYR A 408 13.77 -11.94 7.97
N MET A 409 13.48 -10.63 7.96
CA MET A 409 13.88 -9.72 6.91
C MET A 409 15.40 -9.58 6.81
N ASP A 410 16.11 -9.47 7.95
CA ASP A 410 17.56 -9.23 8.03
C ASP A 410 18.38 -10.30 7.28
N LYS A 411 17.90 -11.53 7.27
CA LYS A 411 18.54 -12.71 6.65
C LYS A 411 18.08 -12.97 5.21
N SER A 412 17.17 -12.15 4.68
CA SER A 412 16.48 -12.44 3.43
C SER A 412 17.13 -11.77 2.21
N LEU A 413 17.69 -12.57 1.32
CA LEU A 413 18.16 -12.08 0.03
C LEU A 413 17.01 -11.53 -0.84
N VAL A 414 15.82 -12.10 -0.74
CA VAL A 414 14.63 -11.63 -1.49
C VAL A 414 14.20 -10.25 -0.99
N ALA A 415 14.19 -10.00 0.32
CA ALA A 415 13.89 -8.67 0.85
C ALA A 415 14.96 -7.63 0.48
N GLN A 416 16.23 -8.03 0.49
CA GLN A 416 17.34 -7.17 0.02
C GLN A 416 17.23 -6.85 -1.46
N ALA A 417 16.93 -7.84 -2.30
CA ALA A 417 16.72 -7.65 -3.74
C ALA A 417 15.52 -6.73 -4.02
N ALA A 418 14.43 -6.89 -3.29
CA ALA A 418 13.23 -6.08 -3.43
C ALA A 418 13.45 -4.60 -3.08
N LEU A 419 14.20 -4.31 -2.02
CA LEU A 419 14.37 -2.95 -1.50
C LEU A 419 15.64 -2.25 -1.99
N GLY A 420 16.63 -3.00 -2.49
CA GLY A 420 17.97 -2.48 -2.74
C GLY A 420 18.71 -2.13 -1.44
N GLU A 421 20.01 -1.96 -1.54
CA GLU A 421 20.91 -1.84 -0.38
C GLU A 421 20.57 -0.62 0.50
N HIS A 422 20.39 0.55 -0.10
CA HIS A 422 20.15 1.80 0.64
C HIS A 422 18.82 1.75 1.42
N ILE A 423 17.70 1.47 0.73
CA ILE A 423 16.38 1.41 1.37
C ILE A 423 16.36 0.30 2.44
N PHE A 424 16.92 -0.87 2.14
CA PHE A 424 16.96 -1.98 3.10
C PHE A 424 17.65 -1.57 4.40
N LYS A 425 18.83 -0.97 4.32
CA LYS A 425 19.61 -0.50 5.48
C LYS A 425 18.86 0.56 6.28
N GLU A 426 18.35 1.59 5.61
CA GLU A 426 17.66 2.70 6.25
C GLU A 426 16.32 2.27 6.86
N PHE A 427 15.58 1.40 6.17
CA PHE A 427 14.34 0.81 6.66
C PHE A 427 14.59 -0.03 7.92
N MET A 428 15.56 -0.95 7.88
CA MET A 428 15.95 -1.78 9.03
C MET A 428 16.35 -0.92 10.22
N THR A 429 17.16 0.11 10.00
CA THR A 429 17.60 1.05 11.04
C THR A 429 16.41 1.78 11.66
N SER A 430 15.51 2.28 10.83
CA SER A 430 14.31 2.99 11.27
C SER A 430 13.39 2.10 12.09
N LYS A 431 13.15 0.86 11.62
CA LYS A 431 12.20 -0.07 12.27
C LYS A 431 12.76 -0.70 13.54
N LYS A 432 14.07 -0.94 13.61
CA LYS A 432 14.74 -1.34 14.87
C LYS A 432 14.59 -0.25 15.95
N LYS A 433 14.76 1.03 15.58
CA LYS A 433 14.54 2.17 16.50
C LYS A 433 13.07 2.28 16.96
N GLU A 434 12.11 2.05 16.06
CA GLU A 434 10.67 2.03 16.40
C GLU A 434 10.37 0.93 17.41
N TRP A 435 10.88 -0.28 17.17
CA TRP A 435 10.73 -1.40 18.08
C TRP A 435 11.37 -1.13 19.45
N ASP A 436 12.60 -0.61 19.49
CA ASP A 436 13.30 -0.29 20.74
C ASP A 436 12.55 0.75 21.57
N SER A 437 12.00 1.76 20.93
CA SER A 437 11.14 2.76 21.59
C SER A 437 9.86 2.13 22.16
N PHE A 438 9.21 1.26 21.38
CA PHE A 438 7.97 0.60 21.81
C PHE A 438 8.20 -0.38 22.97
N ARG A 439 9.23 -1.25 22.90
CA ARG A 439 9.47 -2.28 23.93
C ARG A 439 9.90 -1.72 25.28
N THR A 440 10.33 -0.47 25.33
CA THR A 440 10.70 0.23 26.56
C THR A 440 9.59 1.14 27.09
N TYR A 441 8.51 1.32 26.33
CA TYR A 441 7.37 2.14 26.73
C TYR A 441 6.51 1.40 27.75
N VAL A 442 6.29 2.01 28.92
CA VAL A 442 5.39 1.48 29.95
C VAL A 442 3.96 1.91 29.63
N SER A 443 3.13 0.96 29.25
CA SER A 443 1.74 1.20 28.83
C SER A 443 0.79 1.36 30.03
N GLN A 444 -0.34 2.05 29.84
CA GLN A 444 -1.38 2.15 30.86
C GLN A 444 -1.88 0.76 31.29
N TRP A 445 -1.98 -0.21 30.36
CA TRP A 445 -2.34 -1.59 30.66
C TRP A 445 -1.39 -2.25 31.68
N GLU A 446 -0.08 -1.97 31.61
CA GLU A 446 0.92 -2.50 32.57
C GLU A 446 0.77 -1.82 33.93
N LEU A 447 0.58 -0.50 33.95
CA LEU A 447 0.35 0.25 35.20
C LEU A 447 -0.91 -0.23 35.90
N ASP A 448 -2.04 -0.33 35.20
CA ASP A 448 -3.32 -0.79 35.75
C ASP A 448 -3.25 -2.22 36.30
N ARG A 449 -2.36 -3.06 35.74
CA ARG A 449 -2.26 -4.48 36.13
C ARG A 449 -1.20 -4.78 37.18
N TYR A 450 -0.13 -4.02 37.17
CA TYR A 450 1.05 -4.38 37.94
C TYR A 450 1.42 -3.41 39.05
N LEU A 451 1.15 -2.09 38.89
CA LEU A 451 1.64 -1.06 39.79
C LEU A 451 1.24 -1.27 41.28
N GLU A 452 0.01 -1.72 41.53
CA GLU A 452 -0.47 -1.97 42.90
C GLU A 452 -0.12 -3.37 43.45
N ARG A 453 0.37 -4.27 42.58
CA ARG A 453 0.58 -5.69 42.96
C ARG A 453 2.03 -6.03 43.22
N TYR A 454 2.94 -5.29 42.62
CA TYR A 454 4.37 -5.49 42.66
C TYR A 454 5.12 -4.21 43.05
#